data_80d31616fdbf8bff8fe8b0f348e16869
#
_entry.id   80d31616fdbf8bff8fe8b0f348e16869
#
_cell.length_a   1.000
_cell.length_b   1.000
_cell.length_c   1.000
_cell.angle_alpha   90.00
_cell.angle_beta   90.00
_cell.angle_gamma   90.00
#
_symmetry.space_group_name_H-M   'P 1'
#
loop_
_entity.id
_entity.type
_entity.pdbx_description
1 polymer ?
#
loop_
_entity_poly.entity_id
_entity_poly.type
_entity_poly.pdbx_seq_one_letter_code
_entity_poly.pdbx_strand_id
1 'polypeptide(L)'
;LAGAFMAYIATAPERESEARDALLEQFAALRSEPVTDDELSRAKRYMLGMHDIRQERGGAVLGDIIDAWLFGEGLFELNEIAARIQAVGAADIQRLAQNYFDPARVVEGVVRGQPASAAH
;
A
#
# COMPACT_ATOMS: atom_id res chain seq x y z
N LEU A 1 16.73 4.36 7.62
CA LEU A 1 16.20 2.99 7.57
C LEU A 1 15.76 2.68 6.15
N ALA A 2 16.14 1.49 5.62
CA ALA A 2 15.62 1.02 4.36
C ALA A 2 14.20 0.48 4.58
N GLY A 3 13.23 0.95 3.79
CA GLY A 3 11.87 0.45 3.76
C GLY A 3 11.61 -0.37 2.51
N ALA A 4 10.50 -1.09 2.49
CA ALA A 4 10.01 -1.77 1.31
C ALA A 4 8.55 -1.37 1.05
N PHE A 5 8.22 -1.19 -0.22
CA PHE A 5 6.83 -1.10 -0.65
C PHE A 5 6.36 -2.49 -1.05
N MET A 6 5.26 -2.95 -0.49
CA MET A 6 4.76 -4.30 -0.73
C MET A 6 3.33 -4.26 -1.24
N ALA A 7 3.07 -5.00 -2.30
CA ALA A 7 1.73 -5.31 -2.76
C ALA A 7 1.50 -6.82 -2.71
N TYR A 8 0.30 -7.21 -2.36
CA TYR A 8 -0.12 -8.60 -2.26
C TYR A 8 -1.40 -8.83 -3.05
N ILE A 9 -1.42 -9.94 -3.79
CA ILE A 9 -2.61 -10.40 -4.50
C ILE A 9 -2.77 -11.91 -4.27
N ALA A 10 -3.98 -12.35 -4.03
CA ALA A 10 -4.33 -13.77 -3.95
C ALA A 10 -5.31 -14.11 -5.07
N THR A 11 -5.05 -15.22 -5.75
CA THR A 11 -5.86 -15.68 -6.87
C THR A 11 -5.86 -17.20 -6.97
N ALA A 12 -6.71 -17.77 -7.82
CA ALA A 12 -6.65 -19.17 -8.16
C ALA A 12 -5.39 -19.47 -8.98
N PRO A 13 -4.79 -20.67 -8.85
CA PRO A 13 -3.55 -21.02 -9.55
C PRO A 13 -3.59 -20.79 -11.06
N GLU A 14 -4.73 -21.04 -11.68
CA GLU A 14 -4.94 -20.90 -13.12
C GLU A 14 -4.88 -19.44 -13.60
N ARG A 15 -5.08 -18.49 -12.68
CA ARG A 15 -5.07 -17.05 -12.95
C ARG A 15 -3.81 -16.35 -12.42
N GLU A 16 -2.80 -17.09 -11.98
CA GLU A 16 -1.59 -16.54 -11.39
C GLU A 16 -0.91 -15.53 -12.33
N SER A 17 -0.69 -15.93 -13.59
CA SER A 17 -0.02 -15.06 -14.58
C SER A 17 -0.83 -13.79 -14.87
N GLU A 18 -2.14 -13.94 -15.08
CA GLU A 18 -3.05 -12.80 -15.31
C GLU A 18 -3.00 -11.80 -14.15
N ALA A 19 -3.08 -12.31 -12.92
CA ALA A 19 -3.07 -11.47 -11.72
C ALA A 19 -1.72 -10.77 -11.51
N ARG A 20 -0.62 -11.49 -11.77
CA ARG A 20 0.74 -10.92 -11.72
C ARG A 20 0.90 -9.77 -12.73
N ASP A 21 0.54 -10.03 -13.98
CA ASP A 21 0.72 -9.06 -15.06
C ASP A 21 -0.17 -7.82 -14.82
N ALA A 22 -1.42 -8.01 -14.39
CA ALA A 22 -2.30 -6.91 -14.02
C ALA A 22 -1.74 -6.07 -12.86
N LEU A 23 -1.11 -6.70 -11.86
CA LEU A 23 -0.47 -5.98 -10.76
C LEU A 23 0.71 -5.13 -11.25
N LEU A 24 1.56 -5.67 -12.12
CA LEU A 24 2.70 -4.94 -12.68
C LEU A 24 2.25 -3.79 -13.60
N GLU A 25 1.16 -3.99 -14.36
CA GLU A 25 0.55 -2.91 -15.16
C GLU A 25 0.07 -1.74 -14.30
N GLN A 26 -0.52 -2.01 -13.13
CA GLN A 26 -0.92 -0.95 -12.21
C GLN A 26 0.27 -0.13 -11.69
N PHE A 27 1.40 -0.76 -11.38
CA PHE A 27 2.62 -0.04 -11.02
C PHE A 27 3.17 0.78 -12.19
N ALA A 28 3.13 0.25 -13.40
CA ALA A 28 3.55 0.98 -14.59
C ALA A 28 2.64 2.19 -14.87
N ALA A 29 1.32 2.03 -14.73
CA ALA A 29 0.35 3.11 -14.91
C ALA A 29 0.58 4.25 -13.91
N LEU A 30 0.78 3.94 -12.62
CA LEU A 30 1.08 4.96 -11.59
C LEU A 30 2.35 5.76 -11.88
N ARG A 31 3.32 5.18 -12.61
CA ARG A 31 4.53 5.90 -13.05
C ARG A 31 4.31 6.78 -14.25
N SER A 32 3.51 6.33 -15.21
CA SER A 32 3.33 6.99 -16.52
C SER A 32 2.25 8.07 -16.49
N GLU A 33 1.21 7.87 -15.70
CA GLU A 33 0.02 8.72 -15.69
C GLU A 33 -0.32 9.18 -14.27
N PRO A 34 -0.80 10.43 -14.08
CA PRO A 34 -1.32 10.86 -12.81
C PRO A 34 -2.64 10.14 -12.51
N VAL A 35 -2.88 9.80 -11.26
CA VAL A 35 -4.18 9.27 -10.82
C VAL A 35 -5.27 10.31 -11.02
N THR A 36 -6.48 9.87 -11.32
CA THR A 36 -7.64 10.77 -11.46
C THR A 36 -8.07 11.35 -10.12
N ASP A 37 -8.78 12.48 -10.15
CA ASP A 37 -9.32 13.12 -8.95
C ASP A 37 -10.27 12.19 -8.18
N ASP A 38 -11.05 11.37 -8.89
CA ASP A 38 -11.97 10.41 -8.28
C ASP A 38 -11.21 9.25 -7.58
N GLU A 39 -10.15 8.74 -8.18
CA GLU A 39 -9.29 7.72 -7.56
C GLU A 39 -8.60 8.27 -6.32
N LEU A 40 -8.01 9.45 -6.42
CA LEU A 40 -7.35 10.11 -5.30
C LEU A 40 -8.33 10.39 -4.16
N SER A 41 -9.50 10.92 -4.45
CA SER A 41 -10.54 11.20 -3.46
C SER A 41 -11.03 9.95 -2.77
N ARG A 42 -11.20 8.84 -3.51
CA ARG A 42 -11.59 7.54 -2.98
C ARG A 42 -10.51 6.96 -2.08
N ALA A 43 -9.24 7.02 -2.50
CA ALA A 43 -8.11 6.56 -1.71
C ALA A 43 -7.96 7.34 -0.40
N LYS A 44 -8.08 8.67 -0.43
CA LYS A 44 -8.05 9.51 0.76
C LYS A 44 -9.15 9.16 1.75
N ARG A 45 -10.40 9.04 1.27
CA ARG A 45 -11.53 8.65 2.13
C ARG A 45 -11.34 7.27 2.77
N TYR A 46 -10.82 6.32 2.00
CA TYR A 46 -10.50 5.00 2.51
C TYR A 46 -9.44 5.05 3.61
N MET A 47 -8.34 5.75 3.38
CA MET A 47 -7.25 5.88 4.36
C MET A 47 -7.70 6.58 5.64
N LEU A 48 -8.48 7.65 5.54
CA LEU A 48 -9.03 8.35 6.72
C LEU A 48 -9.99 7.48 7.50
N GLY A 49 -10.91 6.79 6.81
CA GLY A 49 -11.84 5.86 7.48
C GLY A 49 -11.11 4.69 8.17
N MET A 50 -10.08 4.14 7.54
CA MET A 50 -9.25 3.11 8.17
C MET A 50 -8.47 3.63 9.37
N HIS A 51 -7.97 4.86 9.30
CA HIS A 51 -7.31 5.51 10.42
C HIS A 51 -8.27 5.66 11.61
N ASP A 52 -9.48 6.18 11.38
CA ASP A 52 -10.49 6.35 12.43
C ASP A 52 -10.84 5.03 13.10
N ILE A 53 -11.11 3.97 12.31
CA ILE A 53 -11.39 2.62 12.84
C ILE A 53 -10.20 2.07 13.65
N ARG A 54 -8.97 2.34 13.19
CA ARG A 54 -7.75 1.90 13.88
C ARG A 54 -7.61 2.57 15.25
N GLN A 55 -7.99 3.82 15.37
CA GLN A 55 -7.95 4.58 16.64
C GLN A 55 -8.88 4.02 17.71
N GLU A 56 -9.90 3.23 17.35
CA GLU A 56 -10.76 2.56 18.32
C GLU A 56 -10.05 1.40 19.05
N ARG A 57 -8.90 0.96 18.58
CA ARG A 57 -8.15 -0.16 19.15
C ARG A 57 -6.94 0.32 19.93
N GLY A 58 -6.97 0.23 21.26
CA GLY A 58 -5.87 0.69 22.10
C GLY A 58 -4.49 0.10 21.76
N GLY A 59 -4.43 -1.17 21.34
CA GLY A 59 -3.18 -1.77 20.87
C GLY A 59 -2.64 -1.16 19.57
N ALA A 60 -3.52 -0.72 18.66
CA ALA A 60 -3.11 -0.04 17.43
C ALA A 60 -2.60 1.38 17.74
N VAL A 61 -3.30 2.10 18.61
CA VAL A 61 -2.88 3.42 19.09
C VAL A 61 -1.49 3.36 19.76
N LEU A 62 -1.26 2.34 20.60
CA LEU A 62 0.04 2.13 21.23
C LEU A 62 1.12 1.86 20.17
N GLY A 63 0.82 1.06 19.15
CA GLY A 63 1.74 0.83 18.03
C GLY A 63 2.08 2.12 17.30
N ASP A 64 1.09 2.94 16.97
CA ASP A 64 1.29 4.23 16.31
C ASP A 64 2.15 5.19 17.15
N ILE A 65 1.96 5.20 18.49
CA ILE A 65 2.79 5.99 19.42
C ILE A 65 4.25 5.50 19.40
N ILE A 66 4.46 4.19 19.44
CA ILE A 66 5.81 3.61 19.40
C ILE A 66 6.49 3.93 18.07
N ASP A 67 5.79 3.77 16.95
CA ASP A 67 6.32 4.04 15.62
C ASP A 67 6.67 5.53 15.44
N ALA A 68 5.80 6.43 15.87
CA ALA A 68 6.05 7.87 15.83
C ALA A 68 7.24 8.28 16.69
N TRP A 69 7.45 7.62 17.83
CA TRP A 69 8.56 7.88 18.72
C TRP A 69 9.91 7.32 18.21
N LEU A 70 9.89 6.11 17.64
CA LEU A 70 11.11 5.42 17.20
C LEU A 70 11.56 5.81 15.80
N PHE A 71 10.64 6.10 14.91
CA PHE A 71 10.91 6.25 13.48
C PHE A 71 10.46 7.58 12.90
N GLY A 72 9.58 8.29 13.58
CA GLY A 72 9.01 9.57 13.17
C GLY A 72 9.68 10.78 13.82
N GLU A 73 9.06 11.92 13.61
CA GLU A 73 9.48 13.21 14.19
C GLU A 73 8.91 13.45 15.60
N GLY A 74 8.13 12.51 16.13
CA GLY A 74 7.52 12.54 17.45
C GLY A 74 6.00 12.47 17.46
N LEU A 75 5.39 12.51 18.64
CA LEU A 75 3.96 12.26 18.84
C LEU A 75 3.03 13.27 18.14
N PHE A 76 3.52 14.46 17.82
CA PHE A 76 2.69 15.45 17.09
C PHE A 76 2.29 14.99 15.70
N GLU A 77 3.07 14.09 15.06
CA GLU A 77 2.71 13.50 13.77
C GLU A 77 1.37 12.81 13.79
N LEU A 78 0.99 12.18 14.90
CA LEU A 78 -0.26 11.48 15.05
C LEU A 78 -1.47 12.40 14.86
N ASN A 79 -1.35 13.65 15.29
CA ASN A 79 -2.40 14.65 15.14
C ASN A 79 -2.46 15.23 13.71
N GLU A 80 -1.42 15.06 12.92
CA GLU A 80 -1.32 15.62 11.57
C GLU A 80 -1.64 14.62 10.47
N ILE A 81 -1.80 13.34 10.78
CA ILE A 81 -2.02 12.27 9.78
C ILE A 81 -3.16 12.63 8.82
N ALA A 82 -4.30 13.06 9.35
CA ALA A 82 -5.44 13.42 8.52
C ALA A 82 -5.14 14.60 7.59
N ALA A 83 -4.49 15.63 8.09
CA ALA A 83 -4.09 16.80 7.30
C ALA A 83 -3.06 16.43 6.22
N ARG A 84 -2.09 15.60 6.56
CA ARG A 84 -1.06 15.10 5.62
C ARG A 84 -1.69 14.26 4.51
N ILE A 85 -2.64 13.34 4.82
CA ILE A 85 -3.38 12.57 3.82
C ILE A 85 -4.16 13.51 2.88
N GLN A 86 -4.84 14.53 3.42
CA GLN A 86 -5.59 15.49 2.63
C GLN A 86 -4.70 16.34 1.71
N ALA A 87 -3.49 16.64 2.13
CA ALA A 87 -2.54 17.46 1.37
C ALA A 87 -1.92 16.72 0.17
N VAL A 88 -1.94 15.38 0.13
CA VAL A 88 -1.36 14.60 -0.97
C VAL A 88 -2.05 14.92 -2.28
N GLY A 89 -1.29 15.25 -3.33
CA GLY A 89 -1.77 15.47 -4.69
C GLY A 89 -1.47 14.31 -5.64
N ALA A 90 -2.11 14.28 -6.80
CA ALA A 90 -1.84 13.28 -7.84
C ALA A 90 -0.37 13.32 -8.30
N ALA A 91 0.22 14.52 -8.40
CA ALA A 91 1.63 14.70 -8.75
C ALA A 91 2.59 14.10 -7.72
N ASP A 92 2.23 14.09 -6.43
CA ASP A 92 3.05 13.48 -5.38
C ASP A 92 3.08 11.96 -5.53
N ILE A 93 1.92 11.36 -5.83
CA ILE A 93 1.81 9.91 -6.07
C ILE A 93 2.66 9.53 -7.27
N GLN A 94 2.52 10.23 -8.39
CA GLN A 94 3.28 9.94 -9.61
C GLN A 94 4.79 10.09 -9.39
N ARG A 95 5.23 11.15 -8.73
CA ARG A 95 6.64 11.37 -8.38
C ARG A 95 7.20 10.25 -7.53
N LEU A 96 6.46 9.78 -6.53
CA LEU A 96 6.86 8.64 -5.69
C LEU A 96 6.90 7.35 -6.49
N ALA A 97 5.90 7.09 -7.35
CA ALA A 97 5.88 5.93 -8.21
C ALA A 97 7.09 5.90 -9.16
N GLN A 98 7.46 7.02 -9.76
CA GLN A 98 8.65 7.13 -10.61
C GLN A 98 9.93 6.82 -9.86
N ASN A 99 10.05 7.21 -8.60
CA ASN A 99 11.23 7.02 -7.78
C ASN A 99 11.36 5.59 -7.21
N TYR A 100 10.25 4.96 -6.86
CA TYR A 100 10.28 3.72 -6.07
C TYR A 100 9.80 2.48 -6.82
N PHE A 101 8.94 2.60 -7.85
CA PHE A 101 8.41 1.45 -8.60
C PHE A 101 9.26 1.14 -9.84
N ASP A 102 10.58 1.13 -9.68
CA ASP A 102 11.49 0.73 -10.75
C ASP A 102 11.37 -0.78 -11.01
N PRO A 103 11.02 -1.21 -12.25
CA PRO A 103 10.95 -2.63 -12.60
C PRO A 103 12.21 -3.43 -12.31
N ALA A 104 13.39 -2.76 -12.35
CA ALA A 104 14.68 -3.40 -12.04
C ALA A 104 14.90 -3.68 -10.54
N ARG A 105 14.03 -3.17 -9.67
CA ARG A 105 14.12 -3.31 -8.21
C ARG A 105 12.98 -4.13 -7.61
N VAL A 106 12.22 -4.83 -8.43
CA VAL A 106 11.11 -5.69 -7.99
C VAL A 106 11.65 -7.03 -7.50
N VAL A 107 11.17 -7.45 -6.34
CA VAL A 107 11.36 -8.82 -5.83
C VAL A 107 9.98 -9.45 -5.75
N GLU A 108 9.82 -10.59 -6.40
CA GLU A 108 8.56 -11.33 -6.41
C GLU A 108 8.67 -12.59 -5.56
N GLY A 109 7.65 -12.84 -4.74
CA GLY A 109 7.50 -14.07 -3.99
C GLY A 109 6.15 -14.71 -4.32
N VAL A 110 6.14 -16.00 -4.67
CA VAL A 110 4.92 -16.73 -4.98
C VAL A 110 4.79 -17.91 -4.03
N VAL A 111 3.63 -18.01 -3.37
CA VAL A 111 3.28 -19.16 -2.52
C VAL A 111 2.15 -19.92 -3.21
N ARG A 112 2.41 -21.16 -3.61
CA ARG A 112 1.42 -22.06 -4.21
C ARG A 112 1.02 -23.13 -3.22
N GLY A 113 -0.27 -23.36 -3.06
CA GLY A 113 -0.79 -24.51 -2.33
C GLY A 113 -0.44 -25.82 -3.05
N GLN A 114 -0.34 -26.91 -2.29
CA GLN A 114 -0.29 -28.23 -2.90
C GLN A 114 -1.67 -28.58 -3.47
N PRO A 115 -1.76 -29.23 -4.66
CA PRO A 115 -3.03 -29.78 -5.13
C PRO A 115 -3.58 -30.71 -4.04
N ALA A 116 -4.89 -30.59 -3.77
CA ALA A 116 -5.55 -31.54 -2.87
C ALA A 116 -5.28 -32.94 -3.36
N SER A 117 -4.58 -33.75 -2.56
CA SER A 117 -4.44 -35.18 -2.84
C SER A 117 -5.84 -35.76 -2.95
N ALA A 118 -6.18 -36.35 -4.09
CA ALA A 118 -7.42 -37.09 -4.23
C ALA A 118 -7.43 -38.17 -3.15
N ALA A 119 -8.26 -37.98 -2.13
CA ALA A 119 -8.50 -39.01 -1.14
C ALA A 119 -9.19 -40.18 -1.88
N HIS A 120 -8.49 -41.29 -1.97
CA HIS A 120 -9.02 -42.57 -2.41
C HIS A 120 -9.89 -43.17 -1.31
#